data_cb7580a93c502042f0a1be7169d6456b
#
_entry.id   cb7580a93c502042f0a1be7169d6456b
#
_cell.length_a   1.000
_cell.length_b   1.000
_cell.length_c   1.000
_cell.angle_alpha   90.00
_cell.angle_beta   90.00
_cell.angle_gamma   90.00
#
_symmetry.space_group_name_H-M   'P 1'
#
loop_
_entity.id
_entity.type
_entity.pdbx_description
1 polymer ?
#
loop_
_entity_poly.entity_id
_entity_poly.type
_entity_poly.pdbx_seq_one_letter_code
_entity_poly.pdbx_strand_id
1 'polypeptide(L)'
;MMNTIIWKKQKIGEIAIINMGQSPESKYYNDKKIGLPFLQGNRTFGFKYPTFDTFCSNGSKFADPNDILMSVRAPVGDLNITKERIYLGRGLASLKMKNGNYEYLFYLLKANVQGLVNRESGTVFGSINKDDIYNFEVLVAQSDDDQRRIAEILSALDDKIELNRQTNATLEAIAQAIFKEWFVDFNFPGATG
;
A
#
# COMPACT_ATOMS: atom_id res chain seq x y z
N MET A 1 -10.90 -27.47 20.86
CA MET A 1 -10.51 -28.15 19.62
C MET A 1 -9.88 -27.11 18.70
N MET A 2 -8.64 -27.29 18.24
CA MET A 2 -8.07 -26.41 17.23
C MET A 2 -8.84 -26.68 15.93
N ASN A 3 -9.59 -25.68 15.46
CA ASN A 3 -10.20 -25.75 14.13
C ASN A 3 -9.08 -25.72 13.10
N THR A 4 -8.95 -26.81 12.34
CA THR A 4 -7.98 -26.87 11.23
C THR A 4 -8.47 -25.97 10.11
N ILE A 5 -7.67 -24.97 9.71
CA ILE A 5 -7.98 -24.08 8.60
C ILE A 5 -7.99 -24.90 7.30
N ILE A 6 -9.06 -24.81 6.53
CA ILE A 6 -9.18 -25.46 5.22
C ILE A 6 -8.70 -24.46 4.15
N TRP A 7 -7.70 -24.87 3.37
CA TRP A 7 -7.13 -24.06 2.30
C TRP A 7 -7.63 -24.53 0.94
N LYS A 8 -7.92 -23.59 0.05
CA LYS A 8 -8.33 -23.84 -1.33
C LYS A 8 -7.45 -23.06 -2.29
N LYS A 9 -6.99 -23.69 -3.35
CA LYS A 9 -6.29 -23.04 -4.45
C LYS A 9 -7.30 -22.26 -5.30
N GLN A 10 -7.08 -20.96 -5.47
CA GLN A 10 -7.95 -20.06 -6.24
C GLN A 10 -7.11 -19.04 -7.00
N LYS A 11 -7.65 -18.52 -8.11
CA LYS A 11 -7.04 -17.39 -8.84
C LYS A 11 -7.39 -16.07 -8.15
N ILE A 12 -6.47 -15.11 -8.17
CA ILE A 12 -6.74 -13.77 -7.63
C ILE A 12 -7.98 -13.14 -8.26
N GLY A 13 -8.19 -13.29 -9.57
CA GLY A 13 -9.38 -12.76 -10.25
C GLY A 13 -10.71 -13.41 -9.83
N GLU A 14 -10.68 -14.58 -9.19
CA GLU A 14 -11.89 -15.20 -8.61
C GLU A 14 -12.30 -14.53 -7.31
N ILE A 15 -11.34 -14.07 -6.50
CA ILE A 15 -11.55 -13.51 -5.15
C ILE A 15 -11.51 -11.98 -5.10
N ALA A 16 -10.86 -11.33 -6.08
CA ALA A 16 -10.71 -9.88 -6.12
C ALA A 16 -11.14 -9.27 -7.45
N ILE A 17 -11.56 -8.02 -7.42
CA ILE A 17 -11.79 -7.17 -8.60
C ILE A 17 -10.48 -6.41 -8.87
N ILE A 18 -9.97 -6.49 -10.10
CA ILE A 18 -8.71 -5.88 -10.51
C ILE A 18 -8.99 -4.70 -11.43
N ASN A 19 -8.50 -3.52 -11.05
CA ASN A 19 -8.61 -2.30 -11.84
C ASN A 19 -7.19 -1.79 -12.17
N MET A 20 -6.82 -1.81 -13.45
CA MET A 20 -5.53 -1.28 -13.91
C MET A 20 -5.61 0.24 -14.02
N GLY A 21 -4.59 0.92 -13.50
CA GLY A 21 -4.49 2.36 -13.55
C GLY A 21 -4.20 2.89 -14.97
N GLN A 22 -4.59 4.13 -15.18
CA GLN A 22 -4.35 4.87 -16.41
C GLN A 22 -3.97 6.32 -16.05
N SER A 23 -2.84 6.78 -16.57
CA SER A 23 -2.40 8.15 -16.28
C SER A 23 -3.31 9.16 -16.96
N PRO A 24 -3.88 10.10 -16.22
CA PRO A 24 -4.54 11.27 -16.78
C PRO A 24 -3.55 12.15 -17.56
N GLU A 25 -4.06 13.11 -18.32
CA GLU A 25 -3.22 14.13 -18.95
C GLU A 25 -2.55 15.01 -17.88
N SER A 26 -1.26 15.30 -18.06
CA SER A 26 -0.44 16.04 -17.08
C SER A 26 -0.96 17.43 -16.76
N LYS A 27 -1.72 18.05 -17.66
CA LYS A 27 -2.37 19.37 -17.42
C LYS A 27 -3.35 19.39 -16.23
N TYR A 28 -3.82 18.22 -15.78
CA TYR A 28 -4.72 18.08 -14.64
C TYR A 28 -4.00 17.84 -13.31
N TYR A 29 -2.65 17.67 -13.32
CA TYR A 29 -1.87 17.45 -12.11
C TYR A 29 -1.60 18.75 -11.38
N ASN A 30 -1.61 18.71 -10.06
CA ASN A 30 -1.29 19.84 -9.21
C ASN A 30 -0.80 19.40 -7.82
N ASP A 31 -0.17 20.32 -7.10
CA ASP A 31 0.26 20.22 -5.71
C ASP A 31 -0.65 20.98 -4.72
N LYS A 32 -1.71 21.62 -5.26
CA LYS A 32 -2.64 22.51 -4.52
C LYS A 32 -3.80 21.77 -3.88
N LYS A 33 -3.78 20.43 -3.88
CA LYS A 33 -4.87 19.57 -3.38
C LYS A 33 -6.21 19.78 -4.09
N ILE A 34 -6.19 20.17 -5.37
CA ILE A 34 -7.39 20.31 -6.20
C ILE A 34 -7.72 18.95 -6.84
N GLY A 35 -8.91 18.42 -6.57
CA GLY A 35 -9.34 17.10 -7.02
C GLY A 35 -8.93 15.98 -6.05
N LEU A 36 -8.78 14.76 -6.57
CA LEU A 36 -8.39 13.61 -5.76
C LEU A 36 -6.86 13.44 -5.70
N PRO A 37 -6.33 12.83 -4.65
CA PRO A 37 -4.95 12.39 -4.64
C PRO A 37 -4.66 11.50 -5.85
N PHE A 38 -3.45 11.59 -6.38
CA PHE A 38 -3.03 10.84 -7.56
C PHE A 38 -1.70 10.14 -7.33
N LEU A 39 -1.65 8.87 -7.65
CA LEU A 39 -0.43 8.07 -7.62
C LEU A 39 -0.11 7.53 -9.02
N GLN A 40 1.02 7.97 -9.57
CA GLN A 40 1.54 7.46 -10.84
C GLN A 40 2.14 6.05 -10.70
N GLY A 41 2.72 5.75 -9.54
CA GLY A 41 3.43 4.53 -9.18
C GLY A 41 3.66 4.48 -7.66
N ASN A 42 4.60 3.67 -7.22
CA ASN A 42 4.89 3.36 -5.82
C ASN A 42 5.84 4.33 -5.11
N ARG A 43 6.24 5.46 -5.71
CA ARG A 43 7.23 6.40 -5.17
C ARG A 43 6.93 6.87 -3.74
N THR A 44 5.66 7.07 -3.43
CA THR A 44 5.21 7.54 -2.12
C THR A 44 4.51 6.46 -1.30
N PHE A 45 4.75 5.19 -1.64
CA PHE A 45 4.30 4.08 -0.81
C PHE A 45 5.05 4.11 0.52
N GLY A 46 4.28 3.99 1.61
CA GLY A 46 4.77 3.85 2.96
C GLY A 46 4.82 2.39 3.39
N PHE A 47 4.89 2.16 4.70
CA PHE A 47 4.92 0.81 5.26
C PHE A 47 3.64 0.01 4.96
N LYS A 48 2.48 0.63 5.16
CA LYS A 48 1.14 0.03 4.92
C LYS A 48 0.26 0.96 4.08
N TYR A 49 0.46 2.28 4.16
CA TYR A 49 -0.35 3.30 3.54
C TYR A 49 0.50 4.30 2.75
N PRO A 50 0.03 4.78 1.60
CA PRO A 50 0.76 5.78 0.83
C PRO A 50 0.63 7.18 1.44
N THR A 51 1.55 8.06 1.07
CA THR A 51 1.42 9.50 1.24
C THR A 51 1.15 10.16 -0.11
N PHE A 52 0.58 11.38 -0.10
CA PHE A 52 0.16 12.06 -1.32
C PHE A 52 0.79 13.45 -1.41
N ASP A 53 1.52 13.69 -2.48
CA ASP A 53 2.12 14.98 -2.83
C ASP A 53 1.63 15.51 -4.19
N THR A 54 0.85 14.71 -4.90
CA THR A 54 0.30 15.05 -6.22
C THR A 54 -1.19 14.79 -6.22
N PHE A 55 -1.94 15.71 -6.82
CA PHE A 55 -3.40 15.66 -6.96
C PHE A 55 -3.78 15.78 -8.42
N CYS A 56 -4.96 15.32 -8.75
CA CYS A 56 -5.49 15.39 -10.11
C CYS A 56 -6.95 15.83 -10.10
N SER A 57 -7.27 16.83 -10.92
CA SER A 57 -8.63 17.36 -11.03
C SER A 57 -9.53 16.55 -11.96
N ASN A 58 -8.95 15.71 -12.83
CA ASN A 58 -9.71 14.88 -13.78
C ASN A 58 -8.95 13.59 -14.12
N GLY A 59 -9.50 12.45 -13.74
CA GLY A 59 -8.95 11.12 -14.03
C GLY A 59 -10.05 10.11 -14.28
N SER A 60 -9.72 9.00 -14.92
CA SER A 60 -10.68 7.96 -15.35
C SER A 60 -10.61 6.68 -14.52
N LYS A 61 -9.45 6.40 -13.92
CA LYS A 61 -9.21 5.20 -13.12
C LYS A 61 -8.92 5.59 -11.68
N PHE A 62 -9.61 4.95 -10.76
CA PHE A 62 -9.49 5.25 -9.32
C PHE A 62 -9.46 3.97 -8.49
N ALA A 63 -8.93 4.07 -7.29
CA ALA A 63 -9.09 3.13 -6.20
C ALA A 63 -9.99 3.74 -5.13
N ASP A 64 -10.85 2.92 -4.54
CA ASP A 64 -11.70 3.29 -3.41
C ASP A 64 -10.99 3.01 -2.08
N PRO A 65 -11.47 3.59 -0.96
CA PRO A 65 -10.96 3.25 0.37
C PRO A 65 -10.92 1.73 0.60
N ASN A 66 -9.82 1.26 1.18
CA ASN A 66 -9.52 -0.15 1.47
C ASN A 66 -9.19 -1.02 0.23
N ASP A 67 -9.06 -0.44 -0.96
CA ASP A 67 -8.45 -1.15 -2.08
C ASP A 67 -6.96 -1.34 -1.84
N ILE A 68 -6.44 -2.51 -2.26
CA ILE A 68 -5.02 -2.79 -2.23
C ILE A 68 -4.38 -2.20 -3.50
N LEU A 69 -3.40 -1.36 -3.33
CA LEU A 69 -2.59 -0.79 -4.41
C LEU A 69 -1.40 -1.71 -4.65
N MET A 70 -1.17 -2.05 -5.90
CA MET A 70 -0.02 -2.87 -6.33
C MET A 70 0.75 -2.15 -7.42
N SER A 71 2.06 -2.04 -7.27
CA SER A 71 2.92 -1.57 -8.37
C SER A 71 3.01 -2.66 -9.45
N VAL A 72 2.70 -2.27 -10.69
CA VAL A 72 2.70 -3.16 -11.86
C VAL A 72 3.82 -2.85 -12.85
N ARG A 73 4.68 -1.89 -12.53
CA ARG A 73 5.91 -1.53 -13.23
C ARG A 73 7.07 -1.45 -12.24
N ALA A 74 8.29 -1.56 -12.74
CA ALA A 74 9.50 -1.64 -11.93
C ALA A 74 9.64 -0.49 -10.91
N PRO A 75 9.88 -0.79 -9.62
CA PRO A 75 9.85 -2.13 -9.02
C PRO A 75 8.43 -2.67 -8.91
N VAL A 76 8.22 -3.91 -9.36
CA VAL A 76 6.92 -4.57 -9.38
C VAL A 76 6.65 -5.25 -8.04
N GLY A 77 5.38 -5.26 -7.62
CA GLY A 77 4.93 -6.04 -6.47
C GLY A 77 4.91 -5.29 -5.14
N ASP A 78 5.28 -4.00 -5.11
CA ASP A 78 5.07 -3.21 -3.91
C ASP A 78 3.58 -3.02 -3.64
N LEU A 79 3.20 -3.12 -2.37
CA LEU A 79 1.81 -3.12 -1.92
C LEU A 79 1.56 -2.02 -0.90
N ASN A 80 0.43 -1.32 -1.04
CA ASN A 80 -0.12 -0.42 -0.03
C ASN A 80 -1.64 -0.54 0.01
N ILE A 81 -2.27 0.04 1.04
CA ILE A 81 -3.72 0.14 1.18
C ILE A 81 -4.09 1.62 1.11
N THR A 82 -5.05 2.00 0.26
CA THR A 82 -5.54 3.39 0.30
C THR A 82 -6.63 3.57 1.35
N LYS A 83 -6.57 4.66 2.12
CA LYS A 83 -7.62 5.05 3.09
C LYS A 83 -8.67 5.96 2.51
N GLU A 84 -8.41 6.51 1.34
CA GLU A 84 -9.29 7.44 0.65
C GLU A 84 -9.35 7.13 -0.85
N ARG A 85 -10.30 7.74 -1.54
CA ARG A 85 -10.43 7.58 -2.99
C ARG A 85 -9.34 8.35 -3.69
N ILE A 86 -8.60 7.68 -4.60
CA ILE A 86 -7.48 8.23 -5.33
C ILE A 86 -7.55 7.91 -6.81
N TYR A 87 -6.95 8.75 -7.65
CA TYR A 87 -6.69 8.39 -9.03
C TYR A 87 -5.44 7.53 -9.18
N LEU A 88 -5.53 6.53 -10.08
CA LEU A 88 -4.48 5.57 -10.36
C LEU A 88 -3.78 5.87 -11.69
N GLY A 89 -2.48 6.06 -11.65
CA GLY A 89 -1.61 6.10 -12.81
C GLY A 89 -1.27 4.72 -13.35
N ARG A 90 -0.72 4.67 -14.54
CA ARG A 90 -0.39 3.43 -15.29
C ARG A 90 0.66 2.52 -14.63
N GLY A 91 1.32 2.97 -13.57
CA GLY A 91 2.26 2.18 -12.78
C GLY A 91 1.61 1.35 -11.68
N LEU A 92 0.29 1.50 -11.47
CA LEU A 92 -0.44 0.85 -10.40
C LEU A 92 -1.65 0.06 -10.90
N ALA A 93 -2.02 -0.95 -10.13
CA ALA A 93 -3.35 -1.55 -10.14
C ALA A 93 -3.97 -1.44 -8.76
N SER A 94 -5.32 -1.39 -8.68
CA SER A 94 -6.03 -1.61 -7.43
C SER A 94 -6.72 -2.98 -7.43
N LEU A 95 -6.72 -3.63 -6.26
CA LEU A 95 -7.38 -4.91 -6.03
C LEU A 95 -8.36 -4.76 -4.88
N LYS A 96 -9.63 -5.08 -5.14
CA LYS A 96 -10.71 -5.02 -4.16
C LYS A 96 -11.19 -6.42 -3.85
N MET A 97 -11.08 -6.82 -2.58
CA MET A 97 -11.58 -8.13 -2.14
C MET A 97 -13.10 -8.21 -2.27
N LYS A 98 -13.62 -9.26 -2.94
CA LYS A 98 -15.06 -9.39 -3.23
C LYS A 98 -15.94 -9.58 -1.98
N ASN A 99 -15.41 -10.24 -0.93
CA ASN A 99 -16.11 -10.42 0.34
C ASN A 99 -15.82 -9.31 1.38
N GLY A 100 -15.07 -8.27 1.00
CA GLY A 100 -14.75 -7.12 1.86
C GLY A 100 -13.56 -7.31 2.81
N ASN A 101 -12.98 -8.50 2.91
CA ASN A 101 -11.82 -8.78 3.79
C ASN A 101 -10.51 -8.23 3.19
N TYR A 102 -10.39 -6.92 3.03
CA TYR A 102 -9.28 -6.27 2.32
C TYR A 102 -7.92 -6.50 3.02
N GLU A 103 -7.88 -6.55 4.35
CA GLU A 103 -6.63 -6.82 5.08
C GLU A 103 -6.14 -8.25 4.81
N TYR A 104 -7.05 -9.22 4.74
CA TYR A 104 -6.69 -10.58 4.34
C TYR A 104 -6.08 -10.60 2.93
N LEU A 105 -6.71 -9.89 1.97
CA LEU A 105 -6.16 -9.77 0.61
C LEU A 105 -4.77 -9.15 0.61
N PHE A 106 -4.55 -8.11 1.42
CA PHE A 106 -3.24 -7.46 1.53
C PHE A 106 -2.16 -8.45 1.98
N TYR A 107 -2.41 -9.22 3.05
CA TYR A 107 -1.44 -10.20 3.54
C TYR A 107 -1.29 -11.40 2.62
N LEU A 108 -2.37 -11.84 1.97
CA LEU A 108 -2.33 -12.89 0.97
C LEU A 108 -1.42 -12.48 -0.20
N LEU A 109 -1.57 -11.28 -0.72
CA LEU A 109 -0.70 -10.74 -1.77
C LEU A 109 0.73 -10.59 -1.27
N LYS A 110 0.94 -10.01 -0.08
CA LYS A 110 2.27 -9.80 0.52
C LYS A 110 3.05 -11.12 0.66
N ALA A 111 2.38 -12.20 1.03
CA ALA A 111 2.98 -13.53 1.15
C ALA A 111 3.31 -14.19 -0.21
N ASN A 112 2.63 -13.79 -1.28
CA ASN A 112 2.73 -14.45 -2.59
C ASN A 112 3.34 -13.59 -3.69
N VAL A 113 3.58 -12.29 -3.45
CA VAL A 113 4.02 -11.32 -4.46
C VAL A 113 5.30 -11.75 -5.18
N GLN A 114 6.24 -12.40 -4.48
CA GLN A 114 7.48 -12.89 -5.10
C GLN A 114 7.20 -13.93 -6.19
N GLY A 115 6.20 -14.79 -6.00
CA GLY A 115 5.76 -15.74 -7.03
C GLY A 115 5.14 -15.07 -8.25
N LEU A 116 4.50 -13.91 -8.06
CA LEU A 116 3.95 -13.10 -9.14
C LEU A 116 5.06 -12.37 -9.91
N VAL A 117 6.03 -11.78 -9.19
CA VAL A 117 7.20 -11.10 -9.76
C VAL A 117 8.07 -12.08 -10.58
N ASN A 118 8.28 -13.30 -10.09
CA ASN A 118 9.08 -14.31 -10.78
C ASN A 118 8.44 -14.83 -12.09
N ARG A 119 7.17 -14.54 -12.36
CA ARG A 119 6.52 -14.84 -13.64
C ARG A 119 6.77 -13.79 -14.71
N GLU A 120 7.51 -12.73 -14.39
CA GLU A 120 7.93 -11.74 -15.39
C GLU A 120 8.64 -12.41 -16.57
N SER A 121 8.03 -12.35 -17.73
CA SER A 121 8.63 -12.83 -18.95
C SER A 121 9.75 -11.90 -19.42
N GLY A 122 11.00 -12.24 -19.10
CA GLY A 122 12.19 -12.06 -19.92
C GLY A 122 12.60 -10.69 -20.48
N THR A 123 12.02 -9.56 -20.05
CA THR A 123 12.45 -8.23 -20.51
C THR A 123 13.01 -7.40 -19.35
N VAL A 124 14.04 -6.62 -19.63
CA VAL A 124 14.86 -5.83 -18.71
C VAL A 124 14.06 -4.82 -17.85
N PHE A 125 12.79 -4.60 -18.15
CA PHE A 125 11.86 -3.74 -17.40
C PHE A 125 10.57 -4.51 -17.14
N GLY A 126 10.56 -5.28 -16.05
CA GLY A 126 9.41 -6.06 -15.64
C GLY A 126 8.14 -5.22 -15.54
N SER A 127 7.08 -5.72 -16.15
CA SER A 127 5.72 -5.21 -15.94
C SER A 127 4.75 -6.36 -15.87
N ILE A 128 3.74 -6.22 -15.01
CA ILE A 128 2.66 -7.20 -14.84
C ILE A 128 1.40 -6.62 -15.45
N ASN A 129 0.70 -7.40 -16.25
CA ASN A 129 -0.57 -7.02 -16.83
C ASN A 129 -1.75 -7.58 -15.99
N LYS A 130 -2.98 -7.22 -16.39
CA LYS A 130 -4.19 -7.64 -15.68
C LYS A 130 -4.36 -9.15 -15.68
N ASP A 131 -4.04 -9.83 -16.79
CA ASP A 131 -4.24 -11.27 -16.94
C ASP A 131 -3.23 -12.05 -16.10
N ASP A 132 -2.01 -11.53 -15.92
CA ASP A 132 -1.02 -12.10 -15.02
C ASP A 132 -1.52 -12.09 -13.57
N ILE A 133 -2.07 -10.96 -13.11
CA ILE A 133 -2.65 -10.84 -11.77
C ILE A 133 -3.89 -11.72 -11.65
N TYR A 134 -4.78 -11.68 -12.64
CA TYR A 134 -6.05 -12.42 -12.62
C TYR A 134 -5.81 -13.93 -12.50
N ASN A 135 -4.89 -14.48 -13.28
CA ASN A 135 -4.60 -15.91 -13.35
C ASN A 135 -3.58 -16.38 -12.31
N PHE A 136 -3.11 -15.49 -11.44
CA PHE A 136 -2.19 -15.88 -10.39
C PHE A 136 -2.90 -16.72 -9.33
N GLU A 137 -2.42 -17.95 -9.11
CA GLU A 137 -3.00 -18.92 -8.18
C GLU A 137 -2.37 -18.80 -6.80
N VAL A 138 -3.21 -18.74 -5.79
CA VAL A 138 -2.83 -18.63 -4.37
C VAL A 138 -3.63 -19.62 -3.52
N LEU A 139 -3.12 -19.98 -2.35
CA LEU A 139 -3.87 -20.74 -1.35
C LEU A 139 -4.67 -19.76 -0.48
N VAL A 140 -5.98 -19.92 -0.48
CA VAL A 140 -6.94 -19.06 0.22
C VAL A 140 -7.61 -19.85 1.34
N ALA A 141 -7.71 -19.28 2.54
CA ALA A 141 -8.52 -19.84 3.61
C ALA A 141 -10.00 -19.83 3.16
N GLN A 142 -10.67 -20.98 3.24
CA GLN A 142 -12.00 -21.15 2.68
C GLN A 142 -13.08 -20.40 3.47
N SER A 143 -12.91 -20.30 4.78
CA SER A 143 -13.85 -19.61 5.68
C SER A 143 -13.51 -18.13 5.79
N ASP A 144 -14.53 -17.26 5.66
CA ASP A 144 -14.39 -15.81 5.90
C ASP A 144 -13.98 -15.50 7.34
N ASP A 145 -14.37 -16.34 8.30
CA ASP A 145 -13.95 -16.21 9.70
C ASP A 145 -12.45 -16.47 9.88
N ASP A 146 -11.93 -17.51 9.21
CA ASP A 146 -10.49 -17.79 9.24
C ASP A 146 -9.70 -16.69 8.53
N GLN A 147 -10.20 -16.15 7.42
CA GLN A 147 -9.61 -15.00 6.74
C GLN A 147 -9.52 -13.79 7.68
N ARG A 148 -10.62 -13.45 8.39
CA ARG A 148 -10.63 -12.34 9.36
C ARG A 148 -9.65 -12.56 10.49
N ARG A 149 -9.64 -13.75 11.10
CA ARG A 149 -8.71 -14.07 12.20
C ARG A 149 -7.25 -13.98 11.80
N ILE A 150 -6.90 -14.45 10.59
CA ILE A 150 -5.55 -14.31 10.05
C ILE A 150 -5.20 -12.83 9.87
N ALA A 151 -6.09 -12.06 9.27
CA ALA A 151 -5.90 -10.63 9.03
C ALA A 151 -5.76 -9.85 10.35
N GLU A 152 -6.61 -10.11 11.33
CA GLU A 152 -6.56 -9.45 12.66
C GLU A 152 -5.23 -9.65 13.37
N ILE A 153 -4.68 -10.87 13.35
CA ILE A 153 -3.37 -11.15 13.96
C ILE A 153 -2.26 -10.38 13.25
N LEU A 154 -2.25 -10.42 11.92
CA LEU A 154 -1.19 -9.80 11.13
C LEU A 154 -1.30 -8.26 11.14
N SER A 155 -2.53 -7.72 11.07
CA SER A 155 -2.73 -6.28 11.13
C SER A 155 -2.37 -5.69 12.49
N ALA A 156 -2.68 -6.40 13.59
CA ALA A 156 -2.27 -5.96 14.93
C ALA A 156 -0.74 -5.84 15.08
N LEU A 157 0.02 -6.75 14.45
CA LEU A 157 1.47 -6.68 14.42
C LEU A 157 1.97 -5.50 13.56
N ASP A 158 1.44 -5.33 12.36
CA ASP A 158 1.81 -4.22 11.48
C ASP A 158 1.41 -2.87 12.08
N ASP A 159 0.25 -2.76 12.73
CA ASP A 159 -0.19 -1.54 13.41
C ASP A 159 0.75 -1.18 14.59
N LYS A 160 1.26 -2.19 15.33
CA LYS A 160 2.28 -1.97 16.36
C LYS A 160 3.61 -1.50 15.78
N ILE A 161 4.03 -2.06 14.65
CA ILE A 161 5.23 -1.63 13.95
C ILE A 161 5.08 -0.16 13.49
N GLU A 162 3.94 0.18 12.90
CA GLU A 162 3.67 1.54 12.44
C GLU A 162 3.64 2.55 13.60
N LEU A 163 2.98 2.20 14.71
CA LEU A 163 2.98 3.03 15.92
C LEU A 163 4.40 3.26 16.45
N ASN A 164 5.23 2.21 16.50
CA ASN A 164 6.61 2.32 16.94
C ASN A 164 7.43 3.22 16.00
N ARG A 165 7.23 3.14 14.68
CA ARG A 165 7.90 4.01 13.69
C ARG A 165 7.52 5.48 13.88
N GLN A 166 6.23 5.76 14.08
CA GLN A 166 5.75 7.12 14.34
C GLN A 166 6.30 7.67 15.67
N THR A 167 6.32 6.84 16.71
CA THR A 167 6.91 7.20 18.01
C THR A 167 8.40 7.53 17.87
N ASN A 168 9.16 6.70 17.16
CA ASN A 168 10.59 6.94 16.94
C ASN A 168 10.83 8.23 16.16
N ALA A 169 10.07 8.47 15.08
CA ALA A 169 10.18 9.70 14.30
C ALA A 169 9.88 10.95 15.16
N THR A 170 8.89 10.87 16.04
CA THR A 170 8.54 11.95 16.98
C THR A 170 9.65 12.18 18.00
N LEU A 171 10.20 11.11 18.59
CA LEU A 171 11.30 11.21 19.56
C LEU A 171 12.57 11.77 18.91
N GLU A 172 12.89 11.37 17.69
CA GLU A 172 13.99 11.95 16.92
C GLU A 172 13.79 13.46 16.68
N ALA A 173 12.59 13.86 16.25
CA ALA A 173 12.29 15.28 16.02
C ALA A 173 12.43 16.10 17.33
N ILE A 174 11.96 15.58 18.46
CA ILE A 174 12.12 16.20 19.78
C ILE A 174 13.60 16.31 20.14
N ALA A 175 14.37 15.22 20.00
CA ALA A 175 15.80 15.22 20.30
C ALA A 175 16.56 16.21 19.43
N GLN A 176 16.26 16.30 18.14
CA GLN A 176 16.87 17.27 17.22
C GLN A 176 16.50 18.72 17.60
N ALA A 177 15.26 18.97 17.99
CA ALA A 177 14.82 20.30 18.42
C ALA A 177 15.54 20.74 19.71
N ILE A 178 15.64 19.84 20.71
CA ILE A 178 16.38 20.12 21.96
C ILE A 178 17.87 20.33 21.66
N PHE A 179 18.48 19.48 20.83
CA PHE A 179 19.88 19.61 20.47
C PHE A 179 20.14 20.95 19.79
N LYS A 180 19.30 21.32 18.83
CA LYS A 180 19.42 22.61 18.14
C LYS A 180 19.31 23.78 19.13
N GLU A 181 18.26 23.78 19.95
CA GLU A 181 17.98 24.85 20.92
C GLU A 181 19.14 25.03 21.92
N TRP A 182 19.66 23.90 22.45
CA TRP A 182 20.67 23.97 23.50
C TRP A 182 22.12 24.10 23.01
N PHE A 183 22.48 23.45 21.92
CA PHE A 183 23.88 23.32 21.48
C PHE A 183 24.19 24.07 20.19
N VAL A 184 23.20 24.56 19.47
CA VAL A 184 23.37 25.39 18.27
C VAL A 184 22.96 26.85 18.56
N ASP A 185 21.75 27.01 19.12
CA ASP A 185 21.19 28.34 19.41
C ASP A 185 21.57 28.82 20.85
N PHE A 186 22.18 27.95 21.68
CA PHE A 186 22.63 28.18 23.06
C PHE A 186 21.55 28.66 24.04
N ASN A 187 20.27 28.34 23.76
CA ASN A 187 19.12 28.71 24.59
C ASN A 187 18.78 27.62 25.64
N PHE A 188 19.77 27.06 26.33
CA PHE A 188 19.54 26.05 27.35
C PHE A 188 19.04 26.67 28.69
N PRO A 189 18.28 25.91 29.53
CA PRO A 189 17.84 26.40 30.82
C PRO A 189 18.98 26.88 31.69
N GLY A 190 18.96 28.19 32.08
CA GLY A 190 20.00 28.81 32.87
C GLY A 190 21.10 29.50 32.05
N ALA A 191 21.02 29.55 30.73
CA ALA A 191 21.86 30.39 29.93
C ALA A 191 21.61 31.87 30.27
N THR A 192 22.61 32.53 30.87
CA THR A 192 22.63 33.99 31.00
C THR A 192 23.34 34.50 29.78
N GLY A 193 22.59 35.13 28.84
CA GLY A 193 23.13 35.83 27.68
C GLY A 193 23.97 37.02 28.03
#